data_363a34e77f84d6eb59cc626608a7ce94
#
_entry.id   363a34e77f84d6eb59cc626608a7ce94
#
_cell.length_a   1.000
_cell.length_b   1.000
_cell.length_c   1.000
_cell.angle_alpha   90.00
_cell.angle_beta   90.00
_cell.angle_gamma   90.00
#
_symmetry.space_group_name_H-M   'P 1'
#
loop_
_entity.id
_entity.type
_entity.pdbx_description
1 polymer ?
#
loop_
_entity_poly.entity_id
_entity_poly.type
_entity_poly.pdbx_seq_one_letter_code
_entity_poly.pdbx_strand_id
1 'polypeptide(L)'
;MPATSLNPQSRPDTDLLKGAGGGHPVFSAFPPWSGPVDMSQYSPNPLGVRTRRLFTQNMAKGAAAIPPSQQQFFQSQWPPASEEYFEWIDLLEAVSQAHQTFTMIELGAGYGRWLVNAAAALRRRGHHDFRLIGVEAEPTHFQWMKVHFAENGLDPDQHWLIEAAVATHRRGAWFTVGRPDAWYGQAVVSSPQSSFPTQRVKTVTLDSILARCDWVDFVDLDIQGLELEVLAAARKNLQRKVKRVHIGTHSQMIEQGLRKLFTDLGWTQLADFSSGTTVETPYGQASFRDGVQSWLNPRLAAEWPHRRLPLVRRVNRWWRQRLGIRERQIH
;
A
#
# COMPACT_ATOMS: atom_id res chain seq x y z
N MET A 1 56.16 0.28 9.16
CA MET A 1 54.90 0.52 9.87
C MET A 1 53.80 -0.07 9.02
N PRO A 2 53.06 -1.13 9.48
CA PRO A 2 52.05 -1.77 8.65
C PRO A 2 50.72 -0.97 8.73
N ALA A 3 50.07 -0.89 7.57
CA ALA A 3 48.75 -0.27 7.39
C ALA A 3 47.67 -1.10 8.09
N THR A 4 46.88 -0.45 8.92
CA THR A 4 45.69 -1.00 9.58
C THR A 4 44.57 -1.15 8.56
N SER A 5 44.16 -2.36 8.30
CA SER A 5 42.99 -2.74 7.52
C SER A 5 41.71 -2.34 8.24
N LEU A 6 40.90 -1.49 7.64
CA LEU A 6 39.54 -1.20 8.06
C LEU A 6 38.64 -2.44 7.81
N ASN A 7 38.05 -2.91 8.87
CA ASN A 7 37.10 -4.02 8.92
C ASN A 7 35.77 -3.63 8.19
N PRO A 8 35.25 -4.42 7.25
CA PRO A 8 33.97 -4.13 6.61
C PRO A 8 32.83 -4.36 7.60
N GLN A 9 31.94 -3.40 7.62
CA GLN A 9 30.74 -3.27 8.41
C GLN A 9 29.94 -4.58 8.58
N SER A 10 29.62 -4.88 9.83
CA SER A 10 28.71 -5.93 10.26
C SER A 10 27.36 -5.82 9.54
N ARG A 11 27.05 -6.83 8.72
CA ARG A 11 25.68 -7.07 8.24
C ARG A 11 24.79 -7.26 9.47
N PRO A 12 23.55 -6.72 9.47
CA PRO A 12 22.61 -7.00 10.53
C PRO A 12 22.38 -8.50 10.62
N ASP A 13 22.28 -8.99 11.82
CA ASP A 13 22.17 -10.40 12.21
C ASP A 13 20.94 -11.03 11.53
N THR A 14 21.16 -11.78 10.47
CA THR A 14 20.11 -12.50 9.72
C THR A 14 19.62 -13.76 10.46
N ASP A 15 20.17 -14.08 11.61
CA ASP A 15 19.82 -15.29 12.37
C ASP A 15 18.52 -15.16 13.19
N LEU A 16 17.97 -13.95 13.35
CA LEU A 16 16.65 -13.74 13.98
C LEU A 16 15.46 -14.15 13.09
N LEU A 17 15.69 -14.51 11.83
CA LEU A 17 14.64 -14.82 10.85
C LEU A 17 14.43 -16.32 10.60
N LYS A 18 15.20 -17.20 11.22
CA LYS A 18 15.03 -18.66 11.06
C LYS A 18 13.96 -19.20 12.01
N GLY A 19 12.69 -18.94 11.70
CA GLY A 19 11.57 -19.72 12.21
C GLY A 19 11.56 -21.09 11.52
N ALA A 20 11.59 -22.15 12.28
CA ALA A 20 11.53 -23.51 11.76
C ALA A 20 10.26 -23.73 10.93
N GLY A 21 10.39 -23.89 9.61
CA GLY A 21 9.37 -24.46 8.72
C GLY A 21 8.10 -23.64 8.47
N GLY A 22 8.14 -22.30 8.56
CA GLY A 22 6.94 -21.49 8.39
C GLY A 22 7.24 -20.11 7.83
N GLY A 23 6.21 -19.39 7.37
CA GLY A 23 6.31 -18.04 6.83
C GLY A 23 6.83 -16.99 7.83
N HIS A 24 6.84 -15.73 7.41
CA HIS A 24 7.29 -14.60 8.24
C HIS A 24 6.54 -14.57 9.61
N PRO A 25 7.22 -14.30 10.73
CA PRO A 25 6.62 -14.34 12.07
C PRO A 25 5.39 -13.45 12.26
N VAL A 26 5.28 -12.34 11.51
CA VAL A 26 4.12 -11.42 11.59
C VAL A 26 2.80 -12.12 11.32
N PHE A 27 2.76 -13.14 10.46
CA PHE A 27 1.53 -13.86 10.13
C PHE A 27 0.94 -14.61 11.31
N SER A 28 1.76 -15.04 12.28
CA SER A 28 1.27 -15.71 13.50
C SER A 28 0.37 -14.82 14.36
N ALA A 29 0.55 -13.49 14.27
CA ALA A 29 -0.30 -12.52 14.96
C ALA A 29 -1.67 -12.28 14.29
N PHE A 30 -1.87 -12.84 13.09
CA PHE A 30 -3.08 -12.68 12.28
C PHE A 30 -3.56 -14.04 11.75
N PRO A 31 -4.22 -14.87 12.58
CA PRO A 31 -4.73 -16.17 12.15
C PRO A 31 -5.61 -16.02 10.90
N PRO A 32 -5.46 -16.89 9.88
CA PRO A 32 -6.28 -16.80 8.67
C PRO A 32 -7.78 -16.90 8.98
N TRP A 33 -8.55 -16.08 8.29
CA TRP A 33 -10.00 -16.07 8.42
C TRP A 33 -10.64 -17.32 7.82
N SER A 34 -11.71 -17.78 8.46
CA SER A 34 -12.61 -18.79 7.90
C SER A 34 -14.06 -18.42 8.18
N GLY A 35 -14.95 -18.74 7.25
CA GLY A 35 -16.37 -18.44 7.43
C GLY A 35 -17.18 -18.60 6.13
N PRO A 36 -18.49 -18.32 6.24
CA PRO A 36 -19.38 -18.40 5.08
C PRO A 36 -19.18 -17.20 4.15
N VAL A 37 -19.13 -17.46 2.85
CA VAL A 37 -19.01 -16.46 1.80
C VAL A 37 -19.65 -16.93 0.51
N ASP A 38 -20.26 -16.02 -0.24
CA ASP A 38 -20.71 -16.28 -1.61
C ASP A 38 -19.50 -16.16 -2.57
N MET A 39 -18.92 -17.30 -2.88
CA MET A 39 -17.77 -17.41 -3.77
C MET A 39 -18.06 -17.03 -5.22
N SER A 40 -19.33 -16.88 -5.62
CA SER A 40 -19.68 -16.38 -6.96
C SER A 40 -19.42 -14.87 -7.07
N GLN A 41 -19.55 -14.14 -5.97
CA GLN A 41 -19.42 -12.69 -5.94
C GLN A 41 -18.06 -12.23 -5.37
N TYR A 42 -17.54 -12.93 -4.36
CA TYR A 42 -16.39 -12.49 -3.60
C TYR A 42 -15.24 -13.49 -3.59
N SER A 43 -14.04 -12.95 -3.45
CA SER A 43 -12.82 -13.66 -3.11
C SER A 43 -12.35 -13.16 -1.74
N PRO A 44 -12.55 -13.92 -0.65
CA PRO A 44 -12.10 -13.51 0.67
C PRO A 44 -10.60 -13.76 0.83
N ASN A 45 -9.94 -12.94 1.64
CA ASN A 45 -8.53 -13.08 1.96
C ASN A 45 -8.28 -13.51 3.44
N PRO A 46 -7.03 -13.71 3.87
CA PRO A 46 -6.71 -14.14 5.22
C PRO A 46 -7.21 -13.22 6.35
N LEU A 47 -7.52 -11.97 6.07
CA LEU A 47 -8.14 -11.06 7.03
C LEU A 47 -9.69 -11.07 6.98
N GLY A 48 -10.30 -11.85 6.09
CA GLY A 48 -11.75 -11.88 5.90
C GLY A 48 -12.29 -10.71 5.10
N VAL A 49 -11.41 -9.94 4.46
CA VAL A 49 -11.80 -8.88 3.53
C VAL A 49 -12.43 -9.52 2.30
N ARG A 50 -13.61 -9.03 1.93
CA ARG A 50 -14.37 -9.48 0.77
C ARG A 50 -14.03 -8.60 -0.42
N THR A 51 -13.33 -9.16 -1.41
CA THR A 51 -13.05 -8.49 -2.67
C THR A 51 -14.00 -9.00 -3.75
N ARG A 52 -14.70 -8.12 -4.44
CA ARG A 52 -15.55 -8.54 -5.57
C ARG A 52 -14.70 -9.19 -6.65
N ARG A 53 -15.13 -10.35 -7.13
CA ARG A 53 -14.47 -11.01 -8.26
C ARG A 53 -14.44 -10.16 -9.52
N LEU A 54 -15.46 -9.33 -9.72
CA LEU A 54 -15.54 -8.38 -10.82
C LEU A 54 -14.29 -7.48 -10.92
N PHE A 55 -13.65 -7.13 -9.82
CA PHE A 55 -12.50 -6.22 -9.84
C PHE A 55 -11.29 -6.83 -10.56
N THR A 56 -11.18 -8.16 -10.58
CA THR A 56 -10.00 -8.86 -11.10
C THR A 56 -10.34 -10.02 -12.04
N GLN A 57 -11.61 -10.14 -12.48
CA GLN A 57 -12.11 -11.35 -13.14
C GLN A 57 -11.38 -11.70 -14.44
N ASN A 58 -10.85 -10.72 -15.15
CA ASN A 58 -10.17 -10.91 -16.44
C ASN A 58 -8.65 -10.72 -16.37
N MET A 59 -8.07 -10.58 -15.17
CA MET A 59 -6.61 -10.44 -15.01
C MET A 59 -5.85 -11.74 -15.29
N ALA A 60 -6.40 -12.89 -14.89
CA ALA A 60 -5.75 -14.17 -15.08
C ALA A 60 -6.27 -14.84 -16.37
N LYS A 61 -5.38 -15.23 -17.28
CA LYS A 61 -5.73 -16.18 -18.34
C LYS A 61 -6.06 -17.52 -17.68
N GLY A 62 -7.31 -17.97 -17.77
CA GLY A 62 -7.75 -19.22 -17.16
C GLY A 62 -8.34 -19.06 -15.76
N ALA A 63 -8.96 -17.92 -15.46
CA ALA A 63 -9.75 -17.77 -14.25
C ALA A 63 -10.70 -18.96 -14.10
N ALA A 64 -10.65 -19.62 -12.95
CA ALA A 64 -11.55 -20.73 -12.65
C ALA A 64 -13.01 -20.30 -12.86
N ALA A 65 -13.83 -21.19 -13.42
CA ALA A 65 -15.24 -20.93 -13.64
C ALA A 65 -15.87 -20.36 -12.35
N ILE A 66 -16.66 -19.30 -12.51
CA ILE A 66 -17.37 -18.69 -11.36
C ILE A 66 -18.31 -19.78 -10.82
N PRO A 67 -18.16 -20.18 -9.53
CA PRO A 67 -19.04 -21.18 -8.96
C PRO A 67 -20.49 -20.66 -8.91
N PRO A 68 -21.49 -21.54 -8.91
CA PRO A 68 -22.87 -21.12 -8.75
C PRO A 68 -23.04 -20.36 -7.43
N SER A 69 -23.98 -19.39 -7.42
CA SER A 69 -24.26 -18.57 -6.23
C SER A 69 -24.73 -19.46 -5.08
N GLN A 70 -23.84 -19.75 -4.15
CA GLN A 70 -24.10 -20.48 -2.92
C GLN A 70 -23.13 -19.99 -1.85
N GLN A 71 -23.63 -19.81 -0.64
CA GLN A 71 -22.76 -19.61 0.51
C GLN A 71 -21.98 -20.88 0.79
N GLN A 72 -20.67 -20.80 0.75
CA GLN A 72 -19.77 -21.91 1.05
C GLN A 72 -18.91 -21.53 2.24
N PHE A 73 -18.57 -22.49 3.08
CA PHE A 73 -17.57 -22.29 4.12
C PHE A 73 -16.19 -22.27 3.47
N PHE A 74 -15.46 -21.16 3.61
CA PHE A 74 -14.14 -20.96 3.05
C PHE A 74 -13.12 -20.82 4.18
N GLN A 75 -11.98 -21.46 4.01
CA GLN A 75 -10.82 -21.32 4.88
C GLN A 75 -9.68 -20.67 4.08
N SER A 76 -9.33 -19.46 4.43
CA SER A 76 -8.28 -18.73 3.77
C SER A 76 -6.89 -19.19 4.23
N GLN A 77 -5.86 -18.84 3.45
CA GLN A 77 -4.46 -19.09 3.77
C GLN A 77 -3.64 -17.88 3.34
N TRP A 78 -2.54 -17.61 4.04
CA TRP A 78 -1.56 -16.62 3.61
C TRP A 78 -0.92 -17.07 2.29
N PRO A 79 -0.60 -16.14 1.37
CA PRO A 79 0.03 -16.48 0.11
C PRO A 79 1.42 -17.08 0.34
N PRO A 80 1.92 -17.90 -0.60
CA PRO A 80 3.32 -18.29 -0.62
C PRO A 80 4.23 -17.09 -0.92
N ALA A 81 5.54 -17.28 -0.76
CA ALA A 81 6.53 -16.26 -1.08
C ALA A 81 6.36 -15.73 -2.52
N SER A 82 6.12 -14.44 -2.64
CA SER A 82 5.81 -13.71 -3.89
C SER A 82 5.90 -12.21 -3.63
N GLU A 83 5.70 -11.36 -4.64
CA GLU A 83 5.55 -9.92 -4.48
C GLU A 83 4.51 -9.60 -3.39
N GLU A 84 3.31 -10.13 -3.53
CA GLU A 84 2.20 -9.93 -2.59
C GLU A 84 2.54 -10.36 -1.15
N TYR A 85 3.38 -11.39 -0.99
CA TYR A 85 3.81 -11.85 0.33
C TYR A 85 4.61 -10.78 1.10
N PHE A 86 5.46 -10.03 0.40
CA PHE A 86 6.25 -8.95 0.99
C PHE A 86 5.43 -7.69 1.25
N GLU A 87 4.42 -7.40 0.43
CA GLU A 87 3.44 -6.35 0.71
C GLU A 87 2.66 -6.67 2.00
N TRP A 88 2.21 -7.92 2.18
CA TRP A 88 1.58 -8.37 3.41
C TRP A 88 2.48 -8.21 4.63
N ILE A 89 3.76 -8.58 4.53
CA ILE A 89 4.70 -8.38 5.64
C ILE A 89 4.76 -6.92 6.05
N ASP A 90 4.95 -6.02 5.10
CA ASP A 90 5.08 -4.59 5.38
C ASP A 90 3.82 -4.01 6.02
N LEU A 91 2.66 -4.33 5.46
CA LEU A 91 1.37 -3.91 6.00
C LEU A 91 1.17 -4.41 7.43
N LEU A 92 1.33 -5.71 7.65
CA LEU A 92 1.05 -6.32 8.95
C LEU A 92 2.05 -5.91 10.02
N GLU A 93 3.31 -5.69 9.66
CA GLU A 93 4.29 -5.11 10.57
C GLU A 93 3.99 -3.66 10.92
N ALA A 94 3.59 -2.84 9.93
CA ALA A 94 3.17 -1.47 10.20
C ALA A 94 1.97 -1.43 11.16
N VAL A 95 0.96 -2.28 10.91
CA VAL A 95 -0.22 -2.43 11.77
C VAL A 95 0.13 -2.95 13.16
N SER A 96 1.04 -3.92 13.26
CA SER A 96 1.49 -4.49 14.55
C SER A 96 2.16 -3.46 15.46
N GLN A 97 2.70 -2.42 14.85
CA GLN A 97 3.36 -1.31 15.54
C GLN A 97 2.44 -0.09 15.73
N ALA A 98 1.15 -0.20 15.46
CA ALA A 98 0.18 0.88 15.66
C ALA A 98 -0.06 1.12 17.16
N HIS A 99 0.03 2.39 17.61
CA HIS A 99 -0.18 2.76 19.01
C HIS A 99 -1.23 3.85 19.24
N GLN A 100 -1.47 4.67 18.21
CA GLN A 100 -2.42 5.79 18.24
C GLN A 100 -3.21 5.78 16.94
N THR A 101 -3.66 6.94 16.44
CA THR A 101 -4.27 7.03 15.12
C THR A 101 -3.31 6.50 14.06
N PHE A 102 -3.64 5.36 13.47
CA PHE A 102 -2.85 4.81 12.35
C PHE A 102 -3.19 5.54 11.06
N THR A 103 -2.19 6.02 10.35
CA THR A 103 -2.39 6.70 9.05
C THR A 103 -1.69 5.92 7.94
N MET A 104 -2.45 5.51 6.93
CA MET A 104 -1.94 4.87 5.73
C MET A 104 -2.28 5.68 4.49
N ILE A 105 -1.34 5.74 3.54
CA ILE A 105 -1.51 6.30 2.20
C ILE A 105 -1.25 5.19 1.19
N GLU A 106 -2.16 5.00 0.23
CA GLU A 106 -1.99 4.12 -0.92
C GLU A 106 -2.05 4.97 -2.20
N LEU A 107 -0.96 4.97 -2.97
CA LEU A 107 -0.80 5.75 -4.19
C LEU A 107 -0.81 4.79 -5.39
N GLY A 108 -1.79 4.95 -6.28
CA GLY A 108 -2.18 3.94 -7.27
C GLY A 108 -3.07 2.88 -6.61
N ALA A 109 -4.08 3.33 -5.87
CA ALA A 109 -4.82 2.47 -4.95
C ALA A 109 -5.71 1.42 -5.64
N GLY A 110 -5.94 1.51 -6.96
CA GLY A 110 -6.85 0.63 -7.65
C GLY A 110 -8.23 0.62 -6.96
N TYR A 111 -8.67 -0.55 -6.54
CA TYR A 111 -9.90 -0.68 -5.73
C TYR A 111 -9.66 -0.52 -4.20
N GLY A 112 -8.51 0.04 -3.78
CA GLY A 112 -8.20 0.28 -2.37
C GLY A 112 -7.89 -1.00 -1.58
N ARG A 113 -7.21 -1.93 -2.22
CA ARG A 113 -6.92 -3.26 -1.67
C ARG A 113 -6.21 -3.17 -0.34
N TRP A 114 -5.10 -2.45 -0.30
CA TRP A 114 -4.24 -2.42 0.88
C TRP A 114 -4.81 -1.55 2.00
N LEU A 115 -5.57 -0.49 1.67
CA LEU A 115 -6.28 0.32 2.66
C LEU A 115 -7.34 -0.51 3.41
N VAL A 116 -8.14 -1.29 2.68
CA VAL A 116 -9.17 -2.14 3.30
C VAL A 116 -8.54 -3.26 4.12
N ASN A 117 -7.43 -3.83 3.65
CA ASN A 117 -6.65 -4.81 4.39
C ASN A 117 -6.05 -4.23 5.68
N ALA A 118 -5.51 -3.00 5.63
CA ALA A 118 -5.02 -2.31 6.81
C ALA A 118 -6.13 -2.13 7.85
N ALA A 119 -7.31 -1.66 7.44
CA ALA A 119 -8.45 -1.51 8.35
C ALA A 119 -8.87 -2.83 8.99
N ALA A 120 -8.92 -3.92 8.21
CA ALA A 120 -9.25 -5.24 8.72
C ALA A 120 -8.21 -5.74 9.73
N ALA A 121 -6.93 -5.58 9.43
CA ALA A 121 -5.84 -5.95 10.32
C ALA A 121 -5.84 -5.13 11.62
N LEU A 122 -6.06 -3.81 11.53
CA LEU A 122 -6.17 -2.90 12.68
C LEU A 122 -7.34 -3.29 13.59
N ARG A 123 -8.51 -3.54 13.01
CA ARG A 123 -9.70 -3.97 13.77
C ARG A 123 -9.46 -5.29 14.50
N ARG A 124 -8.76 -6.25 13.89
CA ARG A 124 -8.38 -7.51 14.56
C ARG A 124 -7.46 -7.29 15.75
N ARG A 125 -6.67 -6.22 15.74
CA ARG A 125 -5.80 -5.81 16.86
C ARG A 125 -6.51 -4.90 17.87
N GLY A 126 -7.82 -4.65 17.69
CA GLY A 126 -8.59 -3.75 18.55
C GLY A 126 -8.34 -2.26 18.29
N HIS A 127 -7.66 -1.91 17.19
CA HIS A 127 -7.46 -0.53 16.78
C HIS A 127 -8.61 -0.05 15.89
N HIS A 128 -9.29 1.01 16.31
CA HIS A 128 -10.44 1.58 15.59
C HIS A 128 -10.20 3.03 15.17
N ASP A 129 -9.11 3.67 15.62
CA ASP A 129 -8.72 5.01 15.22
C ASP A 129 -7.66 4.95 14.11
N PHE A 130 -8.11 5.09 12.87
CA PHE A 130 -7.24 5.07 11.69
C PHE A 130 -7.73 5.99 10.59
N ARG A 131 -6.80 6.45 9.78
CA ARG A 131 -7.02 7.30 8.60
C ARG A 131 -6.46 6.63 7.38
N LEU A 132 -7.31 6.47 6.38
CA LEU A 132 -6.93 5.89 5.10
C LEU A 132 -6.99 6.96 4.03
N ILE A 133 -5.94 7.04 3.24
CA ILE A 133 -5.81 8.01 2.13
C ILE A 133 -5.51 7.20 0.89
N GLY A 134 -6.46 7.18 -0.05
CA GLY A 134 -6.33 6.48 -1.33
C GLY A 134 -6.27 7.45 -2.49
N VAL A 135 -5.32 7.27 -3.40
CA VAL A 135 -5.22 8.05 -4.63
C VAL A 135 -5.31 7.12 -5.81
N GLU A 136 -6.34 7.31 -6.64
CA GLU A 136 -6.59 6.50 -7.83
C GLU A 136 -7.03 7.37 -8.99
N ALA A 137 -6.46 7.15 -10.17
CA ALA A 137 -6.70 7.97 -11.36
C ALA A 137 -7.70 7.34 -12.35
N GLU A 138 -7.77 6.01 -12.39
CA GLU A 138 -8.72 5.30 -13.25
C GLU A 138 -10.13 5.44 -12.63
N PRO A 139 -11.10 6.04 -13.35
CA PRO A 139 -12.40 6.37 -12.75
C PRO A 139 -13.18 5.16 -12.25
N THR A 140 -13.09 4.03 -12.95
CA THR A 140 -13.80 2.80 -12.56
C THR A 140 -13.18 2.20 -11.31
N HIS A 141 -11.85 2.13 -11.23
CA HIS A 141 -11.13 1.68 -10.04
C HIS A 141 -11.45 2.57 -8.84
N PHE A 142 -11.50 3.89 -9.03
CA PHE A 142 -11.88 4.82 -7.97
C PHE A 142 -13.29 4.56 -7.44
N GLN A 143 -14.27 4.27 -8.31
CA GLN A 143 -15.60 3.88 -7.84
C GLN A 143 -15.58 2.51 -7.15
N TRP A 144 -14.82 1.55 -7.66
CA TRP A 144 -14.65 0.25 -7.02
C TRP A 144 -14.01 0.37 -5.63
N MET A 145 -13.08 1.29 -5.43
CA MET A 145 -12.50 1.57 -4.11
C MET A 145 -13.60 1.96 -3.11
N LYS A 146 -14.52 2.84 -3.48
CA LYS A 146 -15.64 3.21 -2.61
C LYS A 146 -16.55 2.04 -2.30
N VAL A 147 -16.86 1.21 -3.31
CA VAL A 147 -17.66 -0.02 -3.12
C VAL A 147 -16.94 -1.00 -2.20
N HIS A 148 -15.63 -1.22 -2.41
CA HIS A 148 -14.83 -2.13 -1.60
C HIS A 148 -14.77 -1.68 -0.14
N PHE A 149 -14.63 -0.39 0.11
CA PHE A 149 -14.72 0.19 1.46
C PHE A 149 -16.08 -0.13 2.10
N ALA A 150 -17.17 0.24 1.44
CA ALA A 150 -18.52 0.06 1.98
C ALA A 150 -18.86 -1.41 2.29
N GLU A 151 -18.50 -2.33 1.40
CA GLU A 151 -18.75 -3.77 1.57
C GLU A 151 -17.92 -4.41 2.69
N ASN A 152 -16.83 -3.75 3.11
CA ASN A 152 -16.01 -4.16 4.24
C ASN A 152 -16.25 -3.30 5.49
N GLY A 153 -17.41 -2.60 5.54
CA GLY A 153 -17.86 -1.85 6.71
C GLY A 153 -17.03 -0.60 7.00
N LEU A 154 -16.47 0.01 5.95
CA LEU A 154 -15.81 1.30 6.00
C LEU A 154 -16.70 2.32 5.29
N ASP A 155 -16.93 3.48 5.91
CA ASP A 155 -17.61 4.60 5.25
C ASP A 155 -16.59 5.37 4.40
N PRO A 156 -16.70 5.35 3.06
CA PRO A 156 -15.74 6.04 2.18
C PRO A 156 -15.61 7.53 2.47
N ASP A 157 -16.69 8.16 2.94
CA ASP A 157 -16.73 9.61 3.20
C ASP A 157 -16.00 9.98 4.51
N GLN A 158 -15.65 9.01 5.35
CA GLN A 158 -14.83 9.23 6.55
C GLN A 158 -13.33 9.13 6.27
N HIS A 159 -12.95 8.78 5.06
CA HIS A 159 -11.57 8.64 4.62
C HIS A 159 -11.25 9.65 3.52
N TRP A 160 -9.99 9.78 3.16
CA TRP A 160 -9.61 10.73 2.13
C TRP A 160 -9.30 10.00 0.83
N LEU A 161 -10.33 9.77 0.03
CA LEU A 161 -10.22 9.15 -1.29
C LEU A 161 -10.13 10.24 -2.36
N ILE A 162 -9.12 10.17 -3.21
CA ILE A 162 -8.75 11.23 -4.17
C ILE A 162 -8.76 10.64 -5.58
N GLU A 163 -9.67 11.13 -6.43
CA GLU A 163 -9.71 10.78 -7.85
C GLU A 163 -8.70 11.65 -8.61
N ALA A 164 -7.48 11.18 -8.73
CA ALA A 164 -6.38 11.88 -9.37
C ALA A 164 -5.21 10.92 -9.66
N ALA A 165 -4.36 11.26 -10.63
CA ALA A 165 -3.05 10.63 -10.76
C ALA A 165 -2.04 11.26 -9.80
N VAL A 166 -1.09 10.44 -9.32
CA VAL A 166 0.03 10.95 -8.55
C VAL A 166 1.11 11.45 -9.51
N ALA A 167 1.60 12.66 -9.27
CA ALA A 167 2.64 13.27 -10.08
C ALA A 167 3.47 14.27 -9.26
N THR A 168 4.51 14.84 -9.85
CA THR A 168 5.31 15.90 -9.21
C THR A 168 4.67 17.28 -9.28
N HIS A 169 3.52 17.41 -9.94
CA HIS A 169 2.81 18.69 -10.16
C HIS A 169 1.29 18.53 -10.13
N ARG A 170 0.55 19.65 -10.10
CA ARG A 170 -0.92 19.70 -10.00
C ARG A 170 -1.61 20.25 -11.27
N ARG A 171 -0.95 20.18 -12.43
CA ARG A 171 -1.45 20.74 -13.71
C ARG A 171 -2.33 19.78 -14.49
N GLY A 172 -2.61 18.59 -13.94
CA GLY A 172 -3.24 17.50 -14.65
C GLY A 172 -2.25 16.77 -15.58
N ALA A 173 -2.61 15.56 -15.97
CA ALA A 173 -1.79 14.72 -16.85
C ALA A 173 -2.67 13.96 -17.85
N TRP A 174 -2.08 13.44 -18.92
CA TRP A 174 -2.67 12.38 -19.71
C TRP A 174 -2.47 11.06 -18.98
N PHE A 175 -3.51 10.24 -18.93
CA PHE A 175 -3.52 8.96 -18.22
C PHE A 175 -4.16 7.90 -19.08
N THR A 176 -3.57 6.71 -19.12
CA THR A 176 -4.15 5.57 -19.83
C THR A 176 -5.35 5.03 -19.07
N VAL A 177 -6.41 4.64 -19.77
CA VAL A 177 -7.64 4.12 -19.18
C VAL A 177 -8.14 2.90 -19.95
N GLY A 178 -9.13 2.20 -19.40
CA GLY A 178 -9.84 1.09 -20.02
C GLY A 178 -9.41 -0.27 -19.51
N ARG A 179 -10.26 -1.26 -19.76
CA ARG A 179 -10.15 -2.65 -19.28
C ARG A 179 -9.93 -2.75 -17.76
N PRO A 180 -10.74 -2.08 -16.94
CA PRO A 180 -10.50 -1.97 -15.50
C PRO A 180 -10.49 -3.35 -14.79
N ASP A 181 -11.23 -4.33 -15.30
CA ASP A 181 -11.33 -5.69 -14.76
C ASP A 181 -10.19 -6.64 -15.19
N ALA A 182 -9.31 -6.18 -16.09
CA ALA A 182 -8.27 -7.00 -16.72
C ALA A 182 -6.87 -6.37 -16.64
N TRP A 183 -6.75 -5.10 -16.29
CA TRP A 183 -5.49 -4.40 -16.33
C TRP A 183 -5.38 -3.32 -15.26
N TYR A 184 -4.31 -3.36 -14.48
CA TYR A 184 -3.97 -2.41 -13.41
C TYR A 184 -2.64 -1.69 -13.68
N GLY A 185 -2.15 -1.73 -14.91
CA GLY A 185 -0.92 -1.05 -15.34
C GLY A 185 -1.18 0.31 -16.00
N GLN A 186 -2.27 0.99 -15.65
CA GLN A 186 -2.56 2.33 -16.17
C GLN A 186 -1.56 3.34 -15.60
N ALA A 187 -1.07 4.24 -16.46
CA ALA A 187 0.03 5.14 -16.15
C ALA A 187 -0.20 6.56 -16.66
N VAL A 188 0.50 7.50 -16.06
CA VAL A 188 0.67 8.84 -16.61
C VAL A 188 1.53 8.76 -17.88
N VAL A 189 1.08 9.43 -18.95
CA VAL A 189 1.80 9.51 -20.23
C VAL A 189 2.02 10.94 -20.63
N SER A 190 3.06 11.19 -21.43
CA SER A 190 3.44 12.56 -21.86
C SER A 190 2.43 13.18 -22.83
N SER A 191 1.78 12.33 -23.64
CA SER A 191 0.80 12.75 -24.65
C SER A 191 -0.23 11.64 -24.88
N PRO A 192 -1.39 11.95 -25.52
CA PRO A 192 -2.31 10.91 -25.95
C PRO A 192 -1.61 9.86 -26.79
N GLN A 193 -1.89 8.58 -26.51
CA GLN A 193 -1.33 7.45 -27.23
C GLN A 193 -2.38 6.80 -28.14
N SER A 194 -1.94 6.25 -29.27
CA SER A 194 -2.84 5.56 -30.21
C SER A 194 -3.13 4.09 -29.80
N SER A 195 -2.24 3.51 -28.98
CA SER A 195 -2.32 2.10 -28.57
C SER A 195 -3.29 1.83 -27.41
N PHE A 196 -3.52 2.83 -26.56
CA PHE A 196 -4.43 2.76 -25.42
C PHE A 196 -5.30 4.01 -25.34
N PRO A 197 -6.57 3.90 -24.94
CA PRO A 197 -7.39 5.06 -24.62
C PRO A 197 -6.71 5.89 -23.54
N THR A 198 -6.69 7.21 -23.73
CA THR A 198 -6.13 8.16 -22.77
C THR A 198 -7.13 9.26 -22.46
N GLN A 199 -7.11 9.76 -21.24
CA GLN A 199 -7.91 10.91 -20.83
C GLN A 199 -7.08 11.89 -19.98
N ARG A 200 -7.56 13.12 -19.88
CA ARG A 200 -7.01 14.12 -18.96
C ARG A 200 -7.56 13.84 -17.57
N VAL A 201 -6.65 13.66 -16.60
CA VAL A 201 -6.97 13.48 -15.18
C VAL A 201 -6.38 14.61 -14.35
N LYS A 202 -6.97 14.86 -13.18
CA LYS A 202 -6.36 15.72 -12.17
C LYS A 202 -5.07 15.07 -11.67
N THR A 203 -4.14 15.89 -11.17
CA THR A 203 -2.94 15.38 -10.51
C THR A 203 -2.82 15.91 -9.09
N VAL A 204 -2.27 15.09 -8.22
CA VAL A 204 -1.92 15.42 -6.84
C VAL A 204 -0.46 15.07 -6.58
N THR A 205 0.21 15.82 -5.71
CA THR A 205 1.58 15.51 -5.31
C THR A 205 1.58 14.85 -3.94
N LEU A 206 2.47 13.88 -3.73
CA LEU A 206 2.67 13.26 -2.40
C LEU A 206 2.99 14.33 -1.36
N ASP A 207 3.79 15.33 -1.70
CA ASP A 207 4.13 16.42 -0.78
C ASP A 207 2.89 17.19 -0.30
N SER A 208 1.91 17.42 -1.18
CA SER A 208 0.66 18.10 -0.81
C SER A 208 -0.25 17.24 0.07
N ILE A 209 -0.19 15.93 -0.04
CA ILE A 209 -0.89 14.99 0.84
C ILE A 209 -0.19 15.00 2.21
N LEU A 210 1.12 14.78 2.24
CA LEU A 210 1.92 14.77 3.45
C LEU A 210 1.86 16.10 4.21
N ALA A 211 1.71 17.24 3.51
CA ALA A 211 1.54 18.53 4.17
C ALA A 211 0.32 18.58 5.11
N ARG A 212 -0.70 17.76 4.85
CA ARG A 212 -1.95 17.66 5.63
C ARG A 212 -1.96 16.54 6.67
N CYS A 213 -0.90 15.75 6.73
CA CYS A 213 -0.71 14.70 7.73
C CYS A 213 0.27 15.21 8.79
N ASP A 214 0.02 14.89 10.05
CA ASP A 214 1.01 15.09 11.12
C ASP A 214 2.00 13.94 11.15
N TRP A 215 1.49 12.72 10.84
CA TRP A 215 2.21 11.46 10.83
C TRP A 215 1.61 10.49 9.82
N VAL A 216 2.45 9.62 9.25
CA VAL A 216 2.05 8.52 8.37
C VAL A 216 2.83 7.27 8.77
N ASP A 217 2.09 6.23 9.15
CA ASP A 217 2.68 4.94 9.55
C ASP A 217 3.17 4.16 8.36
N PHE A 218 2.39 4.17 7.27
CA PHE A 218 2.67 3.38 6.10
C PHE A 218 2.26 4.10 4.82
N VAL A 219 3.16 4.14 3.85
CA VAL A 219 2.88 4.53 2.47
C VAL A 219 3.09 3.31 1.60
N ASP A 220 2.07 2.95 0.84
CA ASP A 220 2.13 1.97 -0.23
C ASP A 220 2.09 2.69 -1.57
N LEU A 221 2.97 2.33 -2.50
CA LEU A 221 3.19 3.08 -3.73
C LEU A 221 3.38 2.14 -4.92
N ASP A 222 2.40 2.17 -5.84
CA ASP A 222 2.46 1.52 -7.15
C ASP A 222 1.83 2.45 -8.20
N ILE A 223 2.64 3.27 -8.89
CA ILE A 223 2.19 4.32 -9.81
C ILE A 223 2.79 4.23 -11.21
N GLN A 224 3.26 3.03 -11.56
CA GLN A 224 3.62 2.65 -12.90
C GLN A 224 4.69 3.55 -13.54
N GLY A 225 5.79 3.80 -12.79
CA GLY A 225 7.02 4.40 -13.32
C GLY A 225 7.37 5.81 -12.84
N LEU A 226 6.57 6.43 -11.96
CA LEU A 226 6.85 7.75 -11.38
C LEU A 226 7.33 7.69 -9.93
N GLU A 227 7.61 6.52 -9.39
CA GLU A 227 7.89 6.26 -7.97
C GLU A 227 9.06 7.13 -7.47
N LEU A 228 10.19 7.09 -8.19
CA LEU A 228 11.39 7.84 -7.82
C LEU A 228 11.14 9.35 -7.82
N GLU A 229 10.54 9.87 -8.89
CA GLU A 229 10.31 11.31 -9.04
C GLU A 229 9.37 11.84 -7.96
N VAL A 230 8.30 11.12 -7.67
CA VAL A 230 7.29 11.50 -6.67
C VAL A 230 7.88 11.49 -5.26
N LEU A 231 8.64 10.43 -4.90
CA LEU A 231 9.27 10.32 -3.58
C LEU A 231 10.39 11.36 -3.41
N ALA A 232 11.22 11.58 -4.43
CA ALA A 232 12.27 12.59 -4.40
C ALA A 232 11.70 14.02 -4.25
N ALA A 233 10.60 14.33 -4.95
CA ALA A 233 9.93 15.64 -4.80
C ALA A 233 9.37 15.85 -3.40
N ALA A 234 8.90 14.81 -2.74
CA ALA A 234 8.33 14.86 -1.39
C ALA A 234 9.36 14.63 -0.26
N ARG A 235 10.65 14.49 -0.57
CA ARG A 235 11.70 14.00 0.35
C ARG A 235 11.72 14.67 1.74
N LYS A 236 11.41 15.97 1.83
CA LYS A 236 11.42 16.71 3.10
C LYS A 236 10.29 16.27 4.03
N ASN A 237 9.06 16.18 3.50
CA ASN A 237 7.91 15.72 4.27
C ASN A 237 7.97 14.21 4.50
N LEU A 238 8.45 13.43 3.54
CA LEU A 238 8.73 12.01 3.66
C LEU A 238 9.63 11.74 4.88
N GLN A 239 10.80 12.38 4.95
CA GLN A 239 11.76 12.23 6.05
C GLN A 239 11.20 12.65 7.43
N ARG A 240 10.28 13.62 7.45
CA ARG A 240 9.76 14.18 8.72
C ARG A 240 8.54 13.43 9.25
N LYS A 241 7.78 12.76 8.38
CA LYS A 241 6.42 12.32 8.71
C LYS A 241 6.13 10.85 8.40
N VAL A 242 6.89 10.22 7.51
CA VAL A 242 6.60 8.86 7.06
C VAL A 242 7.54 7.88 7.75
N LYS A 243 6.96 6.85 8.36
CA LYS A 243 7.68 5.82 9.10
C LYS A 243 8.14 4.67 8.21
N ARG A 244 7.26 4.15 7.34
CA ARG A 244 7.54 3.00 6.45
C ARG A 244 7.00 3.28 5.06
N VAL A 245 7.71 2.78 4.04
CA VAL A 245 7.27 2.81 2.63
C VAL A 245 7.45 1.43 2.04
N HIS A 246 6.43 0.94 1.34
CA HIS A 246 6.48 -0.16 0.39
C HIS A 246 6.34 0.40 -1.02
N ILE A 247 7.13 -0.11 -1.97
CA ILE A 247 7.20 0.40 -3.34
C ILE A 247 7.21 -0.77 -4.32
N GLY A 248 6.17 -0.86 -5.15
CA GLY A 248 6.21 -1.60 -6.39
C GLY A 248 7.06 -0.83 -7.40
N THR A 249 8.08 -1.45 -7.98
CA THR A 249 9.01 -0.78 -8.90
C THR A 249 8.92 -1.37 -10.30
N HIS A 250 9.02 -0.50 -11.33
CA HIS A 250 8.75 -0.87 -12.72
C HIS A 250 9.98 -0.82 -13.64
N SER A 251 11.16 -0.52 -13.10
CA SER A 251 12.43 -0.60 -13.84
C SER A 251 13.65 -0.58 -12.93
N GLN A 252 14.73 -1.19 -13.37
CA GLN A 252 16.00 -1.20 -12.65
C GLN A 252 16.58 0.21 -12.43
N MET A 253 16.30 1.15 -13.33
CA MET A 253 16.74 2.55 -13.17
C MET A 253 16.02 3.21 -11.99
N ILE A 254 14.72 3.00 -11.85
CA ILE A 254 13.92 3.47 -10.70
C ILE A 254 14.44 2.82 -9.42
N GLU A 255 14.65 1.51 -9.41
CA GLU A 255 15.17 0.78 -8.24
C GLU A 255 16.50 1.35 -7.75
N GLN A 256 17.46 1.58 -8.67
CA GLN A 256 18.77 2.17 -8.35
C GLN A 256 18.64 3.58 -7.78
N GLY A 257 17.75 4.39 -8.38
CA GLY A 257 17.47 5.74 -7.91
C GLY A 257 16.84 5.77 -6.51
N LEU A 258 15.92 4.85 -6.23
CA LEU A 258 15.29 4.70 -4.91
C LEU A 258 16.29 4.23 -3.86
N ARG A 259 17.15 3.24 -4.16
CA ARG A 259 18.23 2.82 -3.26
C ARG A 259 19.11 4.00 -2.86
N LYS A 260 19.51 4.82 -3.86
CA LYS A 260 20.28 6.03 -3.57
C LYS A 260 19.51 7.02 -2.72
N LEU A 261 18.25 7.32 -3.07
CA LEU A 261 17.41 8.28 -2.35
C LEU A 261 17.29 7.91 -0.86
N PHE A 262 16.90 6.67 -0.58
CA PHE A 262 16.65 6.23 0.80
C PHE A 262 17.95 6.03 1.60
N THR A 263 19.04 5.60 0.95
CA THR A 263 20.37 5.55 1.58
C THR A 263 20.85 6.95 1.96
N ASP A 264 20.71 7.94 1.08
CA ASP A 264 21.06 9.34 1.34
C ASP A 264 20.19 9.96 2.48
N LEU A 265 18.96 9.47 2.64
CA LEU A 265 18.08 9.84 3.75
C LEU A 265 18.37 9.10 5.06
N GLY A 266 19.26 8.10 5.04
CA GLY A 266 19.60 7.28 6.21
C GLY A 266 18.47 6.30 6.61
N TRP A 267 17.65 5.85 5.67
CA TRP A 267 16.61 4.87 5.93
C TRP A 267 17.17 3.44 5.91
N THR A 268 16.54 2.56 6.67
CA THR A 268 16.88 1.14 6.71
C THR A 268 16.12 0.38 5.64
N GLN A 269 16.83 -0.34 4.79
CA GLN A 269 16.24 -1.25 3.80
C GLN A 269 15.71 -2.49 4.50
N LEU A 270 14.45 -2.84 4.25
CA LEU A 270 13.79 -4.02 4.80
C LEU A 270 13.68 -5.14 3.75
N ALA A 271 13.32 -4.78 2.52
CA ALA A 271 13.27 -5.67 1.38
C ALA A 271 13.77 -4.95 0.12
N ASP A 272 14.38 -5.70 -0.81
CA ASP A 272 14.87 -5.18 -2.08
C ASP A 272 15.00 -6.34 -3.08
N PHE A 273 14.01 -6.45 -3.96
CA PHE A 273 13.93 -7.46 -4.99
C PHE A 273 13.69 -6.80 -6.34
N SER A 274 14.57 -7.06 -7.29
CA SER A 274 14.51 -6.42 -8.61
C SER A 274 13.44 -7.04 -9.49
N SER A 275 12.80 -6.20 -10.31
CA SER A 275 11.83 -6.61 -11.32
C SER A 275 12.41 -7.63 -12.32
N GLY A 276 11.59 -8.57 -12.75
CA GLY A 276 11.96 -9.63 -13.69
C GLY A 276 12.88 -10.70 -13.09
N THR A 277 12.98 -10.83 -11.75
CA THR A 277 13.86 -11.79 -11.09
C THR A 277 13.11 -12.91 -10.39
N THR A 278 13.78 -14.04 -10.22
CA THR A 278 13.36 -15.13 -9.32
C THR A 278 14.51 -15.39 -8.36
N VAL A 279 14.24 -15.31 -7.06
CA VAL A 279 15.28 -15.42 -6.02
C VAL A 279 14.84 -16.35 -4.89
N GLU A 280 15.80 -16.96 -4.22
CA GLU A 280 15.58 -17.65 -2.95
C GLU A 280 15.45 -16.61 -1.83
N THR A 281 14.39 -16.71 -1.05
CA THR A 281 14.15 -15.86 0.11
C THR A 281 14.17 -16.72 1.38
N PRO A 282 14.23 -16.15 2.57
CA PRO A 282 14.09 -16.91 3.81
C PRO A 282 12.77 -17.69 3.94
N TYR A 283 11.78 -17.36 3.07
CA TYR A 283 10.42 -17.92 3.09
C TYR A 283 10.13 -18.84 1.89
N GLY A 284 11.14 -19.13 1.09
CA GLY A 284 11.07 -19.92 -0.15
C GLY A 284 11.37 -19.11 -1.40
N GLN A 285 11.34 -19.79 -2.54
CA GLN A 285 11.57 -19.18 -3.82
C GLN A 285 10.42 -18.21 -4.17
N ALA A 286 10.76 -16.99 -4.59
CA ALA A 286 9.81 -15.98 -5.01
C ALA A 286 10.20 -15.42 -6.39
N SER A 287 9.19 -15.20 -7.24
CA SER A 287 9.34 -14.53 -8.53
C SER A 287 8.72 -13.14 -8.46
N PHE A 288 9.48 -12.15 -8.92
CA PHE A 288 9.11 -10.74 -8.93
C PHE A 288 8.95 -10.28 -10.37
N ARG A 289 7.71 -10.09 -10.80
CA ARG A 289 7.41 -9.49 -12.10
C ARG A 289 7.71 -8.00 -12.07
N ASP A 290 7.16 -7.32 -11.06
CA ASP A 290 7.50 -5.97 -10.68
C ASP A 290 8.46 -6.05 -9.50
N GLY A 291 9.36 -5.07 -9.34
CA GLY A 291 10.30 -5.10 -8.23
C GLY A 291 9.63 -4.65 -6.94
N VAL A 292 10.21 -5.04 -5.82
CA VAL A 292 9.74 -4.69 -4.48
C VAL A 292 10.85 -4.01 -3.70
N GLN A 293 10.58 -2.83 -3.16
CA GLN A 293 11.45 -2.20 -2.18
C GLN A 293 10.67 -1.75 -0.95
N SER A 294 11.22 -2.05 0.23
CA SER A 294 10.66 -1.65 1.52
C SER A 294 11.70 -0.90 2.32
N TRP A 295 11.29 0.23 2.87
CA TRP A 295 12.16 1.12 3.63
C TRP A 295 11.54 1.59 4.92
N LEU A 296 12.34 1.62 5.99
CA LEU A 296 11.95 2.10 7.32
C LEU A 296 12.77 3.35 7.68
N ASN A 297 12.09 4.38 8.14
CA ASN A 297 12.72 5.56 8.73
C ASN A 297 13.12 5.26 10.20
N PRO A 298 14.39 5.00 10.50
CA PRO A 298 14.81 4.54 11.82
C PRO A 298 14.59 5.59 12.89
N ARG A 299 14.69 6.88 12.54
CA ARG A 299 14.43 7.96 13.47
C ARG A 299 12.98 7.98 13.95
N LEU A 300 12.04 7.88 13.02
CA LEU A 300 10.63 7.88 13.37
C LEU A 300 10.22 6.55 14.02
N ALA A 301 10.82 5.43 13.66
CA ALA A 301 10.58 4.16 14.31
C ALA A 301 11.01 4.17 15.79
N ALA A 302 12.13 4.82 16.13
CA ALA A 302 12.61 4.96 17.50
C ALA A 302 11.78 5.97 18.33
N GLU A 303 11.32 7.06 17.72
CA GLU A 303 10.51 8.08 18.39
C GLU A 303 9.07 7.64 18.67
N TRP A 304 8.58 6.61 17.98
CA TRP A 304 7.16 6.24 17.93
C TRP A 304 6.51 5.96 19.29
N PRO A 305 7.10 5.16 20.20
CA PRO A 305 6.47 4.86 21.49
C PRO A 305 6.33 6.09 22.40
N HIS A 306 7.07 7.17 22.14
CA HIS A 306 7.18 8.34 23.00
C HIS A 306 6.46 9.58 22.46
N ARG A 307 5.98 9.54 21.22
CA ARG A 307 5.33 10.69 20.59
C ARG A 307 3.89 10.85 21.08
N ARG A 308 3.67 11.86 21.91
CA ARG A 308 2.30 12.31 22.24
C ARG A 308 1.78 13.16 21.09
N LEU A 309 0.88 12.58 20.26
CA LEU A 309 0.12 13.39 19.31
C LEU A 309 -0.84 14.30 20.09
N PRO A 310 -1.07 15.54 19.66
CA PRO A 310 -2.04 16.43 20.32
C PRO A 310 -3.43 15.75 20.32
N LEU A 311 -4.08 15.82 21.48
CA LEU A 311 -5.39 15.17 21.76
C LEU A 311 -6.41 15.39 20.62
N VAL A 312 -6.81 14.30 20.00
CA VAL A 312 -7.56 14.18 18.73
C VAL A 312 -9.00 14.73 18.77
N ARG A 313 -9.50 15.31 19.87
CA ARG A 313 -10.87 15.87 19.92
C ARG A 313 -11.16 17.00 18.94
N ARG A 314 -10.13 17.63 18.33
CA ARG A 314 -10.28 18.73 17.33
C ARG A 314 -10.25 18.28 15.88
N VAL A 315 -9.79 17.07 15.57
CA VAL A 315 -9.38 16.69 14.21
C VAL A 315 -10.55 16.29 13.33
N ASN A 316 -11.55 15.59 13.85
CA ASN A 316 -12.74 15.24 13.05
C ASN A 316 -13.52 16.47 12.58
N ARG A 317 -13.61 17.52 13.38
CA ARG A 317 -14.26 18.78 13.01
C ARG A 317 -13.46 19.59 12.00
N TRP A 318 -12.14 19.60 12.14
CA TRP A 318 -11.23 20.33 11.26
C TRP A 318 -11.10 19.73 9.86
N TRP A 319 -11.07 18.39 9.74
CA TRP A 319 -11.08 17.69 8.46
C TRP A 319 -12.40 17.89 7.71
N ARG A 320 -13.54 17.77 8.40
CA ARG A 320 -14.86 18.04 7.81
C ARG A 320 -15.01 19.47 7.28
N GLN A 321 -14.54 20.47 8.01
CA GLN A 321 -14.56 21.85 7.57
C GLN A 321 -13.64 22.16 6.38
N ARG A 322 -12.44 21.55 6.34
CA ARG A 322 -11.49 21.78 5.23
C ARG A 322 -11.80 20.98 3.95
N LEU A 323 -12.48 19.85 4.06
CA LEU A 323 -12.92 19.05 2.91
C LEU A 323 -14.28 19.51 2.37
N GLY A 324 -14.94 20.49 2.97
CA GLY A 324 -16.26 20.98 2.54
C GLY A 324 -17.39 19.96 2.75
N ILE A 325 -17.20 18.97 3.64
CA ILE A 325 -18.24 17.98 3.96
C ILE A 325 -19.29 18.66 4.83
N ARG A 326 -20.47 18.92 4.26
CA ARG A 326 -21.62 19.46 4.98
C ARG A 326 -22.19 18.39 5.91
N GLU A 327 -22.43 18.76 7.18
CA GLU A 327 -23.19 17.93 8.09
C GLU A 327 -24.62 17.74 7.55
N ARG A 328 -25.01 16.50 7.25
CA ARG A 328 -26.43 16.20 7.10
C ARG A 328 -27.01 16.20 8.52
N GLN A 329 -27.90 17.14 8.78
CA GLN A 329 -28.77 17.10 9.97
C GLN A 329 -29.65 15.85 9.82
N ILE A 330 -29.43 14.87 10.70
CA ILE A 330 -30.35 13.76 10.90
C ILE A 330 -31.42 14.32 11.86
N HIS A 331 -32.61 14.53 11.31
CA HIS A 331 -33.84 14.74 12.09
C HIS A 331 -34.46 13.40 12.39
#